data_930e0d7c3122b3063202d5f472e3497a
#
_entry.id   930e0d7c3122b3063202d5f472e3497a
#
_cell.length_a   1.000
_cell.length_b   1.000
_cell.length_c   1.000
_cell.angle_alpha   90.00
_cell.angle_beta   90.00
_cell.angle_gamma   90.00
#
_symmetry.space_group_name_H-M   'P 1'
#
loop_
_entity.id
_entity.type
_entity.pdbx_description
1 polymer ?
#
loop_
_entity_poly.entity_id
_entity_poly.type
_entity_poly.pdbx_seq_one_letter_code
_entity_poly.pdbx_strand_id
1 'polypeptide(L)'
;NLGHAYPISKMWLMKIMSHFNEKTLIGTSASYESIFSSVKIKKKFKILFNLRNYFFLKKNFKEFPNAHIRSINFLLYGKDYLSFITGKSFFNKKDAWMSESGFNGMTNFFKNQNFKILVINSDNQAFSLDKCKLSETYCFKDQSKKLFSDKHSRKYDAASDENKLKISKNVWG
;
A
#
# COMPACT_ATOMS: atom_id res chain seq x y z
N ASN A 1 -7.60 6.93 10.98
CA ASN A 1 -8.10 8.28 10.76
C ASN A 1 -8.05 8.62 9.27
N LEU A 2 -9.09 8.20 8.54
CA LEU A 2 -9.25 8.44 7.10
C LEU A 2 -9.46 9.92 6.75
N GLY A 3 -9.67 10.79 7.74
CA GLY A 3 -9.97 12.21 7.59
C GLY A 3 -8.89 13.08 6.92
N HIS A 4 -7.81 12.47 6.40
CA HIS A 4 -6.73 13.19 5.75
C HIS A 4 -6.51 12.80 4.28
N ALA A 5 -7.35 11.94 3.71
CA ALA A 5 -7.32 11.58 2.30
C ALA A 5 -8.53 12.17 1.57
N TYR A 6 -8.31 12.78 0.42
CA TYR A 6 -9.36 13.36 -0.42
C TYR A 6 -9.00 13.23 -1.91
N PRO A 7 -10.03 13.11 -2.79
CA PRO A 7 -9.79 13.05 -4.23
C PRO A 7 -9.28 14.39 -4.75
N ILE A 8 -8.32 14.35 -5.67
CA ILE A 8 -7.76 15.53 -6.35
C ILE A 8 -7.91 15.46 -7.87
N SER A 9 -8.20 14.26 -8.40
CA SER A 9 -8.45 14.08 -9.84
C SER A 9 -9.94 14.19 -10.14
N LYS A 10 -10.29 14.95 -11.19
CA LYS A 10 -11.65 15.00 -11.72
C LYS A 10 -12.10 13.59 -12.16
N MET A 11 -13.39 13.29 -11.97
CA MET A 11 -14.02 12.02 -12.38
C MET A 11 -13.32 10.77 -11.79
N TRP A 12 -12.68 10.92 -10.63
CA TRP A 12 -11.91 9.84 -9.99
C TRP A 12 -12.70 8.54 -9.80
N LEU A 13 -13.97 8.64 -9.42
CA LEU A 13 -14.83 7.47 -9.21
C LEU A 13 -15.09 6.76 -10.53
N MET A 14 -15.38 7.50 -11.59
CA MET A 14 -15.63 6.93 -12.93
C MET A 14 -14.38 6.20 -13.44
N LYS A 15 -13.19 6.78 -13.24
CA LYS A 15 -11.92 6.15 -13.62
C LYS A 15 -11.69 4.83 -12.89
N ILE A 16 -11.99 4.77 -11.59
CA ILE A 16 -11.86 3.53 -10.83
C ILE A 16 -12.92 2.51 -11.27
N MET A 17 -14.19 2.95 -11.41
CA MET A 17 -15.30 2.07 -11.79
C MET A 17 -15.16 1.48 -13.19
N SER A 18 -14.53 2.17 -14.15
CA SER A 18 -14.33 1.66 -15.50
C SER A 18 -13.45 0.40 -15.59
N HIS A 19 -12.66 0.14 -14.54
CA HIS A 19 -11.79 -1.05 -14.43
C HIS A 19 -12.32 -2.08 -13.43
N PHE A 20 -13.45 -1.78 -12.76
CA PHE A 20 -13.99 -2.62 -11.71
C PHE A 20 -14.89 -3.72 -12.25
N ASN A 21 -14.64 -4.94 -11.85
CA ASN A 21 -15.50 -6.10 -12.12
C ASN A 21 -15.41 -7.10 -10.96
N GLU A 22 -16.13 -8.21 -11.11
CA GLU A 22 -16.02 -9.32 -10.16
C GLU A 22 -14.55 -9.80 -10.05
N LYS A 23 -14.14 -10.18 -8.85
CA LYS A 23 -12.77 -10.61 -8.57
C LYS A 23 -11.68 -9.58 -8.94
N THR A 24 -11.97 -8.30 -8.74
CA THR A 24 -10.99 -7.23 -8.88
C THR A 24 -10.81 -6.49 -7.56
N LEU A 25 -9.56 -6.33 -7.12
CA LEU A 25 -9.16 -5.39 -6.07
C LEU A 25 -8.44 -4.21 -6.75
N ILE A 26 -9.00 -3.02 -6.65
CA ILE A 26 -8.43 -1.81 -7.20
C ILE A 26 -7.90 -0.93 -6.07
N GLY A 27 -6.62 -0.55 -6.13
CA GLY A 27 -6.03 0.49 -5.30
C GLY A 27 -5.79 1.77 -6.08
N THR A 28 -5.78 2.90 -5.38
CA THR A 28 -5.36 4.19 -5.95
C THR A 28 -3.88 4.46 -5.72
N SER A 29 -3.23 3.60 -4.94
CA SER A 29 -1.80 3.61 -4.70
C SER A 29 -1.33 2.25 -4.20
N ALA A 30 -0.05 1.95 -4.43
CA ALA A 30 0.62 0.75 -3.97
C ALA A 30 2.02 1.06 -3.44
N SER A 31 2.67 0.08 -2.86
CA SER A 31 4.03 0.18 -2.34
C SER A 31 4.72 -1.19 -2.38
N TYR A 32 6.05 -1.19 -2.50
CA TYR A 32 6.90 -2.36 -2.27
C TYR A 32 7.52 -2.37 -0.86
N GLU A 33 7.16 -1.39 -0.03
CA GLU A 33 7.72 -1.23 1.31
C GLU A 33 7.50 -2.46 2.17
N SER A 34 8.54 -2.87 2.88
CA SER A 34 8.48 -3.91 3.89
C SER A 34 8.73 -3.32 5.27
N ILE A 35 7.79 -3.51 6.17
CA ILE A 35 7.94 -3.11 7.57
C ILE A 35 9.11 -3.86 8.21
N PHE A 36 9.28 -5.15 7.90
CA PHE A 36 10.38 -5.96 8.42
C PHE A 36 11.73 -5.42 7.95
N SER A 37 11.91 -5.17 6.65
CA SER A 37 13.16 -4.63 6.10
C SER A 37 13.46 -3.22 6.60
N SER A 38 12.44 -2.35 6.72
CA SER A 38 12.59 -0.99 7.24
C SER A 38 13.08 -0.96 8.69
N VAL A 39 12.62 -1.91 9.52
CA VAL A 39 13.08 -2.05 10.91
C VAL A 39 14.48 -2.65 10.98
N LYS A 40 14.80 -3.63 10.11
CA LYS A 40 16.13 -4.26 10.03
C LYS A 40 17.23 -3.22 9.71
N ILE A 41 16.94 -2.31 8.76
CA ILE A 41 17.88 -1.26 8.37
C ILE A 41 18.06 -0.21 9.48
N LYS A 42 16.96 0.27 10.07
CA LYS A 42 16.97 1.35 11.07
C LYS A 42 17.53 0.93 12.44
N LYS A 43 17.56 -0.36 12.74
CA LYS A 43 17.86 -0.88 14.09
C LYS A 43 18.99 -1.88 14.14
N LYS A 44 19.97 -1.83 13.22
CA LYS A 44 21.13 -2.73 13.24
C LYS A 44 21.77 -2.86 14.63
N PHE A 45 21.77 -1.80 15.45
CA PHE A 45 22.33 -1.77 16.81
C PHE A 45 21.32 -1.99 17.95
N LYS A 46 19.98 -1.97 17.67
CA LYS A 46 18.93 -2.13 18.69
C LYS A 46 18.16 -3.46 18.60
N ILE A 47 18.50 -4.34 17.66
CA ILE A 47 17.83 -5.64 17.48
C ILE A 47 18.03 -6.54 18.69
N LEU A 48 19.20 -6.48 19.33
CA LEU A 48 19.50 -7.23 20.56
C LEU A 48 18.55 -6.93 21.74
N PHE A 49 17.95 -5.72 21.77
CA PHE A 49 17.05 -5.30 22.86
C PHE A 49 15.57 -5.60 22.63
N ASN A 50 15.18 -6.12 21.43
CA ASN A 50 13.77 -6.42 21.17
C ASN A 50 13.57 -7.62 20.22
N LEU A 51 14.16 -8.76 20.61
CA LEU A 51 14.06 -10.03 19.89
C LEU A 51 12.61 -10.44 19.61
N ARG A 52 11.70 -10.25 20.58
CA ARG A 52 10.28 -10.57 20.42
C ARG A 52 9.65 -9.81 19.25
N ASN A 53 9.97 -8.51 19.09
CA ASN A 53 9.46 -7.71 18.00
C ASN A 53 10.09 -8.10 16.65
N TYR A 54 11.37 -8.47 16.64
CA TYR A 54 12.05 -8.97 15.45
C TYR A 54 11.41 -10.27 14.95
N PHE A 55 11.22 -11.25 15.82
CA PHE A 55 10.57 -12.52 15.45
C PHE A 55 9.11 -12.31 15.01
N PHE A 56 8.37 -11.41 15.67
CA PHE A 56 7.03 -11.04 15.24
C PHE A 56 7.04 -10.51 13.80
N LEU A 57 7.91 -9.55 13.48
CA LEU A 57 7.98 -8.96 12.15
C LEU A 57 8.43 -9.99 11.09
N LYS A 58 9.44 -10.80 11.41
CA LYS A 58 9.91 -11.87 10.51
C LYS A 58 8.82 -12.91 10.20
N LYS A 59 8.00 -13.26 11.20
CA LYS A 59 6.90 -14.21 11.05
C LYS A 59 5.73 -13.67 10.22
N ASN A 60 5.50 -12.35 10.24
CA ASN A 60 4.28 -11.77 9.69
C ASN A 60 4.47 -10.95 8.41
N PHE A 61 5.70 -10.60 8.04
CA PHE A 61 5.96 -9.74 6.89
C PHE A 61 7.06 -10.29 5.98
N LYS A 62 6.86 -10.16 4.67
CA LYS A 62 7.91 -10.42 3.67
C LYS A 62 9.05 -9.41 3.83
N GLU A 63 10.25 -9.84 3.40
CA GLU A 63 11.33 -8.90 3.11
C GLU A 63 10.97 -8.06 1.87
N PHE A 64 11.72 -6.96 1.69
CA PHE A 64 11.61 -6.14 0.50
C PHE A 64 12.07 -6.93 -0.77
N PRO A 65 11.37 -6.83 -1.90
CA PRO A 65 10.14 -6.06 -2.13
C PRO A 65 8.88 -6.79 -1.64
N ASN A 66 7.99 -6.05 -0.98
CA ASN A 66 6.69 -6.54 -0.52
C ASN A 66 5.55 -5.79 -1.21
N ALA A 67 5.26 -6.15 -2.45
CA ALA A 67 4.26 -5.46 -3.27
C ALA A 67 2.85 -5.59 -2.68
N HIS A 68 2.20 -4.45 -2.38
CA HIS A 68 0.85 -4.41 -1.82
C HIS A 68 0.11 -3.13 -2.17
N ILE A 69 -1.22 -3.22 -2.24
CA ILE A 69 -2.12 -2.07 -2.30
C ILE A 69 -2.13 -1.40 -0.93
N ARG A 70 -2.00 -0.07 -0.90
CA ARG A 70 -2.15 0.69 0.34
C ARG A 70 -3.62 0.76 0.74
N SER A 71 -3.90 0.50 2.01
CA SER A 71 -5.27 0.40 2.54
C SER A 71 -6.01 1.74 2.67
N ILE A 72 -5.39 2.84 2.24
CA ILE A 72 -5.97 4.17 2.42
C ILE A 72 -7.15 4.44 1.49
N ASN A 73 -7.08 3.97 0.24
CA ASN A 73 -8.16 4.07 -0.75
C ASN A 73 -8.10 2.86 -1.69
N PHE A 74 -9.14 2.07 -1.68
CA PHE A 74 -9.30 0.90 -2.55
C PHE A 74 -10.79 0.68 -2.87
N LEU A 75 -11.05 -0.07 -3.92
CA LEU A 75 -12.38 -0.52 -4.34
C LEU A 75 -12.42 -2.05 -4.37
N LEU A 76 -13.45 -2.61 -3.76
CA LEU A 76 -13.72 -4.02 -3.69
C LEU A 76 -15.22 -4.22 -3.42
N TYR A 77 -15.80 -5.37 -3.80
CA TYR A 77 -17.16 -5.68 -3.36
C TYR A 77 -17.23 -5.83 -1.83
N GLY A 78 -18.28 -5.26 -1.23
CA GLY A 78 -18.48 -5.30 0.23
C GLY A 78 -18.50 -6.72 0.80
N LYS A 79 -19.10 -7.69 0.11
CA LYS A 79 -19.11 -9.11 0.49
C LYS A 79 -17.69 -9.69 0.59
N ASP A 80 -16.83 -9.33 -0.35
CA ASP A 80 -15.45 -9.83 -0.40
C ASP A 80 -14.62 -9.17 0.71
N TYR A 81 -14.80 -7.87 0.92
CA TYR A 81 -14.15 -7.17 2.03
C TYR A 81 -14.56 -7.75 3.38
N LEU A 82 -15.85 -8.05 3.58
CA LEU A 82 -16.33 -8.71 4.79
C LEU A 82 -15.66 -10.07 4.99
N SER A 83 -15.52 -10.88 3.94
CA SER A 83 -14.82 -12.16 4.04
C SER A 83 -13.36 -12.02 4.48
N PHE A 84 -12.69 -10.93 4.06
CA PHE A 84 -11.32 -10.63 4.45
C PHE A 84 -11.17 -10.19 5.90
N ILE A 85 -12.12 -9.37 6.43
CA ILE A 85 -12.02 -8.82 7.79
C ILE A 85 -12.63 -9.72 8.85
N THR A 86 -13.51 -10.66 8.48
CA THR A 86 -14.14 -11.58 9.44
C THR A 86 -13.08 -12.37 10.22
N GLY A 87 -13.17 -12.35 11.54
CA GLY A 87 -12.24 -12.99 12.46
C GLY A 87 -10.90 -12.26 12.64
N LYS A 88 -10.71 -11.08 12.04
CA LYS A 88 -9.51 -10.26 12.25
C LYS A 88 -9.70 -9.24 13.36
N SER A 89 -8.62 -8.96 14.06
CA SER A 89 -8.52 -7.93 15.09
C SER A 89 -7.93 -6.65 14.49
N PHE A 90 -8.41 -5.48 14.93
CA PHE A 90 -7.92 -4.16 14.51
C PHE A 90 -7.72 -3.24 15.73
N PHE A 91 -7.27 -3.78 16.86
CA PHE A 91 -7.15 -3.03 18.12
C PHE A 91 -5.90 -2.16 18.18
N ASN A 92 -4.88 -2.47 17.39
CA ASN A 92 -3.59 -1.79 17.49
C ASN A 92 -2.94 -1.59 16.11
N LYS A 93 -1.87 -0.83 16.09
CA LYS A 93 -1.13 -0.50 14.86
C LYS A 93 -0.51 -1.73 14.17
N LYS A 94 -0.15 -2.78 14.92
CA LYS A 94 0.40 -4.01 14.33
C LYS A 94 -0.66 -4.76 13.55
N ASP A 95 -1.90 -4.78 14.04
CA ASP A 95 -3.05 -5.39 13.35
C ASP A 95 -3.31 -4.68 12.02
N ALA A 96 -3.29 -3.34 12.01
CA ALA A 96 -3.42 -2.55 10.79
C ALA A 96 -2.29 -2.85 9.79
N TRP A 97 -1.05 -2.97 10.24
CA TRP A 97 0.07 -3.33 9.40
C TRP A 97 -0.05 -4.74 8.83
N MET A 98 -0.46 -5.71 9.65
CA MET A 98 -0.68 -7.09 9.20
C MET A 98 -1.79 -7.16 8.17
N SER A 99 -2.88 -6.40 8.37
CA SER A 99 -4.00 -6.32 7.44
C SER A 99 -3.61 -5.69 6.09
N GLU A 100 -2.75 -4.69 6.08
CA GLU A 100 -2.30 -4.02 4.85
C GLU A 100 -1.25 -4.84 4.09
N SER A 101 -0.12 -5.13 4.73
CA SER A 101 1.10 -5.60 4.06
C SER A 101 1.69 -6.91 4.63
N GLY A 102 1.02 -7.55 5.60
CA GLY A 102 1.42 -8.85 6.14
C GLY A 102 1.28 -10.00 5.15
N PHE A 103 1.79 -11.18 5.49
CA PHE A 103 1.65 -12.39 4.67
C PHE A 103 0.18 -12.70 4.34
N ASN A 104 -0.73 -12.47 5.30
CA ASN A 104 -2.18 -12.61 5.13
C ASN A 104 -2.87 -11.24 5.01
N GLY A 105 -2.14 -10.22 4.56
CA GLY A 105 -2.67 -8.90 4.28
C GLY A 105 -3.61 -8.89 3.08
N MET A 106 -4.38 -7.81 2.92
CA MET A 106 -5.46 -7.67 1.94
C MET A 106 -5.02 -8.08 0.52
N THR A 107 -3.90 -7.56 0.06
CA THR A 107 -3.41 -7.84 -1.29
C THR A 107 -3.10 -9.32 -1.51
N ASN A 108 -2.41 -9.96 -0.56
CA ASN A 108 -2.07 -11.39 -0.66
C ASN A 108 -3.32 -12.27 -0.51
N PHE A 109 -4.24 -11.91 0.39
CA PHE A 109 -5.49 -12.63 0.58
C PHE A 109 -6.29 -12.73 -0.72
N PHE A 110 -6.50 -11.60 -1.41
CA PHE A 110 -7.24 -11.59 -2.66
C PHE A 110 -6.45 -12.17 -3.83
N LYS A 111 -5.13 -11.95 -3.88
CA LYS A 111 -4.27 -12.60 -4.88
C LYS A 111 -4.37 -14.12 -4.82
N ASN A 112 -4.38 -14.71 -3.63
CA ASN A 112 -4.51 -16.16 -3.43
C ASN A 112 -5.90 -16.70 -3.81
N GLN A 113 -6.90 -15.84 -3.93
CA GLN A 113 -8.25 -16.16 -4.43
C GLN A 113 -8.42 -15.82 -5.92
N ASN A 114 -7.32 -15.62 -6.65
CA ASN A 114 -7.31 -15.30 -8.08
C ASN A 114 -7.99 -13.97 -8.43
N PHE A 115 -7.98 -13.00 -7.50
CA PHE A 115 -8.40 -11.64 -7.83
C PHE A 115 -7.35 -10.94 -8.69
N LYS A 116 -7.81 -10.18 -9.67
CA LYS A 116 -6.99 -9.24 -10.40
C LYS A 116 -6.69 -8.04 -9.49
N ILE A 117 -5.41 -7.75 -9.27
CA ILE A 117 -4.98 -6.63 -8.43
C ILE A 117 -4.48 -5.52 -9.33
N LEU A 118 -5.11 -4.34 -9.24
CA LEU A 118 -4.84 -3.19 -10.11
C LEU A 118 -4.57 -1.93 -9.31
N VAL A 119 -3.72 -1.07 -9.86
CA VAL A 119 -3.57 0.33 -9.45
C VAL A 119 -4.02 1.22 -10.59
N ILE A 120 -4.92 2.18 -10.31
CA ILE A 120 -5.44 3.11 -11.30
C ILE A 120 -4.84 4.50 -11.06
N ASN A 121 -4.39 5.14 -12.13
CA ASN A 121 -3.86 6.51 -12.10
C ASN A 121 -4.87 7.55 -12.63
N SER A 122 -4.51 8.82 -12.56
CA SER A 122 -5.35 9.94 -13.02
C SER A 122 -5.58 9.97 -14.53
N ASP A 123 -4.75 9.28 -15.32
CA ASP A 123 -4.91 9.15 -16.77
C ASP A 123 -5.83 7.97 -17.15
N ASN A 124 -6.51 7.38 -16.17
CA ASN A 124 -7.37 6.20 -16.35
C ASN A 124 -6.62 4.95 -16.85
N GLN A 125 -5.32 4.86 -16.54
CA GLN A 125 -4.53 3.68 -16.89
C GLN A 125 -4.50 2.71 -15.70
N ALA A 126 -4.60 1.41 -15.99
CA ALA A 126 -4.55 0.33 -15.01
C ALA A 126 -3.18 -0.38 -15.05
N PHE A 127 -2.59 -0.53 -13.91
CA PHE A 127 -1.30 -1.20 -13.72
C PHE A 127 -1.48 -2.44 -12.83
N SER A 128 -0.91 -3.56 -13.26
CA SER A 128 -0.78 -4.74 -12.38
C SER A 128 0.20 -4.46 -11.24
N LEU A 129 0.11 -5.27 -10.19
CA LEU A 129 0.89 -5.05 -8.97
C LEU A 129 2.41 -5.06 -9.19
N ASP A 130 2.92 -5.85 -10.12
CA ASP A 130 4.33 -5.90 -10.53
C ASP A 130 4.80 -4.65 -11.28
N LYS A 131 3.88 -3.91 -11.91
CA LYS A 131 4.12 -2.68 -12.66
C LYS A 131 3.60 -1.42 -11.97
N CYS A 132 3.09 -1.54 -10.74
CA CYS A 132 2.41 -0.43 -10.06
C CYS A 132 3.29 0.79 -9.77
N LYS A 133 4.62 0.66 -9.74
CA LYS A 133 5.55 1.79 -9.70
C LYS A 133 5.34 2.74 -10.88
N LEU A 134 5.06 2.21 -12.08
CA LEU A 134 4.84 2.99 -13.30
C LEU A 134 3.54 3.78 -13.30
N SER A 135 2.65 3.53 -12.35
CA SER A 135 1.42 4.33 -12.20
C SER A 135 1.69 5.78 -11.78
N GLU A 136 2.85 6.07 -11.20
CA GLU A 136 3.25 7.40 -10.70
C GLU A 136 2.24 7.98 -9.69
N THR A 137 1.58 7.11 -8.92
CA THR A 137 0.54 7.51 -7.97
C THR A 137 1.06 7.73 -6.56
N TYR A 138 2.27 7.23 -6.22
CA TYR A 138 2.78 7.28 -4.85
C TYR A 138 4.31 7.26 -4.77
N CYS A 139 4.89 8.28 -4.15
CA CYS A 139 6.31 8.41 -3.81
C CYS A 139 7.29 8.03 -4.94
N PHE A 140 6.94 8.35 -6.17
CA PHE A 140 7.78 8.13 -7.34
C PHE A 140 7.66 9.31 -8.29
N LYS A 141 8.80 9.82 -8.80
CA LYS A 141 8.90 11.06 -9.57
C LYS A 141 8.20 12.20 -8.81
N ASP A 142 7.35 12.98 -9.47
CA ASP A 142 6.51 14.02 -8.88
C ASP A 142 5.13 13.51 -8.39
N GLN A 143 4.88 12.19 -8.53
CA GLN A 143 3.58 11.54 -8.26
C GLN A 143 2.37 12.31 -8.81
N SER A 144 2.53 12.94 -9.98
CA SER A 144 1.52 13.81 -10.59
C SER A 144 0.24 13.06 -11.00
N LYS A 145 0.33 11.75 -11.16
CA LYS A 145 -0.78 10.90 -11.62
C LYS A 145 -1.61 10.29 -10.49
N LYS A 146 -1.49 10.80 -9.27
CA LYS A 146 -2.32 10.34 -8.15
C LYS A 146 -3.78 10.78 -8.28
N LEU A 147 -4.71 9.90 -7.92
CA LEU A 147 -6.15 10.18 -7.85
C LEU A 147 -6.54 10.87 -6.54
N PHE A 148 -5.81 10.53 -5.46
CA PHE A 148 -6.08 11.00 -4.11
C PHE A 148 -4.83 11.62 -3.50
N SER A 149 -5.04 12.66 -2.68
CA SER A 149 -4.03 13.21 -1.79
C SER A 149 -4.23 12.65 -0.39
N ASP A 150 -3.16 12.15 0.23
CA ASP A 150 -3.14 11.70 1.62
C ASP A 150 -1.98 12.34 2.38
N LYS A 151 -1.92 12.12 3.70
CA LYS A 151 -0.86 12.67 4.55
C LYS A 151 0.56 12.30 4.06
N HIS A 152 0.75 11.07 3.58
CA HIS A 152 2.06 10.59 3.14
C HIS A 152 2.44 11.15 1.77
N SER A 153 1.49 11.21 0.84
CA SER A 153 1.71 11.81 -0.48
C SER A 153 2.04 13.31 -0.35
N ARG A 154 1.33 14.06 0.52
CA ARG A 154 1.65 15.48 0.78
C ARG A 154 3.01 15.66 1.43
N LYS A 155 3.41 14.76 2.34
CA LYS A 155 4.75 14.80 2.93
C LYS A 155 5.83 14.57 1.88
N TYR A 156 5.59 13.70 0.90
CA TYR A 156 6.49 13.51 -0.23
C TYR A 156 6.55 14.73 -1.13
N ASP A 157 5.40 15.32 -1.49
CA ASP A 157 5.34 16.55 -2.31
C ASP A 157 6.16 17.71 -1.70
N ALA A 158 6.05 17.89 -0.39
CA ALA A 158 6.73 18.94 0.37
C ALA A 158 8.21 18.65 0.69
N ALA A 159 8.72 17.46 0.37
CA ALA A 159 10.09 17.09 0.68
C ALA A 159 11.09 17.68 -0.33
N SER A 160 12.34 17.95 0.11
CA SER A 160 13.44 18.25 -0.79
C SER A 160 13.74 17.07 -1.72
N ASP A 161 14.38 17.33 -2.87
CA ASP A 161 14.69 16.29 -3.87
C ASP A 161 15.51 15.15 -3.28
N GLU A 162 16.47 15.44 -2.42
CA GLU A 162 17.25 14.44 -1.70
C GLU A 162 16.36 13.54 -0.83
N ASN A 163 15.41 14.13 -0.10
CA ASN A 163 14.48 13.38 0.73
C ASN A 163 13.45 12.61 -0.11
N LYS A 164 12.99 13.16 -1.25
CA LYS A 164 12.14 12.44 -2.20
C LYS A 164 12.84 11.19 -2.71
N LEU A 165 14.12 11.29 -3.07
CA LEU A 165 14.91 10.14 -3.52
C LEU A 165 15.03 9.07 -2.42
N LYS A 166 15.30 9.46 -1.18
CA LYS A 166 15.36 8.53 -0.03
C LYS A 166 14.00 7.84 0.22
N ILE A 167 12.90 8.59 0.16
CA ILE A 167 11.55 8.05 0.34
C ILE A 167 11.22 7.10 -0.81
N SER A 168 11.45 7.51 -2.06
CA SER A 168 11.23 6.68 -3.25
C SER A 168 11.99 5.36 -3.17
N LYS A 169 13.27 5.41 -2.78
CA LYS A 169 14.10 4.22 -2.58
C LYS A 169 13.56 3.29 -1.48
N ASN A 170 13.01 3.82 -0.40
CA ASN A 170 12.39 3.00 0.65
C ASN A 170 11.09 2.32 0.18
N VAL A 171 10.35 2.98 -0.68
CA VAL A 171 9.04 2.52 -1.19
C VAL A 171 9.22 1.55 -2.36
N TRP A 172 10.17 1.81 -3.26
CA TRP A 172 10.28 1.13 -4.55
C TRP A 172 11.60 0.39 -4.80
N GLY A 173 12.65 0.66 -4.04
CA GLY A 173 14.01 0.16 -4.24
C GLY A 173 14.88 1.04 -5.10
#